data_e1fa85814564ca53d5a12712753f8479
#
_entry.id   e1fa85814564ca53d5a12712753f8479
#
_cell.length_a   1.000
_cell.length_b   1.000
_cell.length_c   1.000
_cell.angle_alpha   90.00
_cell.angle_beta   90.00
_cell.angle_gamma   90.00
#
_symmetry.space_group_name_H-M   'P 1'
#
loop_
_entity.id
_entity.type
_entity.pdbx_description
1 polymer ?
#
loop_
_entity_poly.entity_id
_entity_poly.type
_entity_poly.pdbx_seq_one_letter_code
_entity_poly.pdbx_strand_id
1 'polypeptide(L)'
;MYLTEKHISVYEVREGSILKDNSYTGLAIRNETVIRSEDNGYVNYFVSAGSKVGAKTQIYSLSDHKLQFESKSGKSQKLTSVEQNNIRQKTQTFCENYSDESFGDVYTLKSNISSVLDGKSNQNRQTQLAALTDADTDGLHVFSADSDGIICYYVDGFGKNYCG
;
A
#
# COMPACT_ATOMS: atom_id res chain seq x y z
N MET A 1 65.44 32.24 -27.37
CA MET A 1 65.28 30.85 -26.97
C MET A 1 63.93 30.75 -26.31
N TYR A 2 62.88 30.34 -27.07
CA TYR A 2 61.52 30.24 -26.58
C TYR A 2 61.27 28.83 -26.08
N LEU A 3 61.14 28.68 -24.76
CA LEU A 3 60.72 27.44 -24.13
C LEU A 3 59.18 27.36 -24.23
N THR A 4 58.68 26.60 -25.18
CA THR A 4 57.28 26.26 -25.25
C THR A 4 57.02 25.08 -24.28
N GLU A 5 56.54 25.39 -23.11
CA GLU A 5 56.01 24.41 -22.20
C GLU A 5 54.71 23.85 -22.79
N LYS A 6 54.74 22.56 -23.19
CA LYS A 6 53.54 21.82 -23.52
C LYS A 6 52.83 21.48 -22.22
N HIS A 7 51.77 22.19 -21.91
CA HIS A 7 50.86 21.82 -20.85
C HIS A 7 50.15 20.49 -21.23
N ILE A 8 50.49 19.44 -20.52
CA ILE A 8 49.76 18.16 -20.63
C ILE A 8 48.62 18.23 -19.61
N SER A 9 47.37 18.34 -20.11
CA SER A 9 46.18 18.24 -19.27
C SER A 9 45.90 16.76 -19.05
N VAL A 10 45.96 16.31 -17.81
CA VAL A 10 45.53 14.96 -17.45
C VAL A 10 44.09 15.04 -16.99
N TYR A 11 43.20 14.33 -17.70
CA TYR A 11 41.82 14.13 -17.28
C TYR A 11 41.68 12.79 -16.61
N GLU A 12 41.24 12.82 -15.35
CA GLU A 12 40.86 11.60 -14.63
C GLU A 12 39.49 11.15 -15.15
N VAL A 13 39.47 10.02 -15.83
CA VAL A 13 38.21 9.39 -16.30
C VAL A 13 37.63 8.65 -15.12
N ARG A 14 36.45 9.06 -14.66
CA ARG A 14 35.67 8.35 -13.64
C ARG A 14 34.55 7.60 -14.33
N GLU A 15 34.31 6.40 -13.84
CA GLU A 15 33.15 5.62 -14.24
C GLU A 15 31.89 6.29 -13.71
N GLY A 16 31.02 6.76 -14.59
CA GLY A 16 29.75 7.41 -14.27
C GLY A 16 28.61 6.73 -15.02
N SER A 17 27.49 6.49 -14.36
CA SER A 17 26.28 6.03 -15.02
C SER A 17 25.59 7.21 -15.72
N ILE A 18 25.31 7.07 -17.01
CA ILE A 18 24.44 7.99 -17.74
C ILE A 18 23.00 7.58 -17.44
N LEU A 19 22.39 8.23 -16.44
CA LEU A 19 20.97 8.10 -16.18
C LEU A 19 20.20 8.90 -17.25
N LYS A 20 19.58 8.17 -18.17
CA LYS A 20 18.56 8.74 -19.06
C LYS A 20 17.24 8.73 -18.28
N ASP A 21 16.91 9.84 -17.67
CA ASP A 21 15.59 10.04 -17.08
C ASP A 21 14.60 10.37 -18.20
N ASN A 22 13.82 9.37 -18.59
CA ASN A 22 12.76 9.54 -19.55
C ASN A 22 11.44 9.62 -18.81
N SER A 23 10.85 10.81 -18.75
CA SER A 23 9.51 11.00 -18.20
C SER A 23 8.46 10.67 -19.27
N TYR A 24 7.52 9.78 -18.93
CA TYR A 24 6.42 9.41 -19.80
C TYR A 24 5.09 9.77 -19.13
N THR A 25 4.17 10.33 -19.91
CA THR A 25 2.78 10.54 -19.47
C THR A 25 1.93 9.42 -20.04
N GLY A 26 1.21 8.71 -19.20
CA GLY A 26 0.34 7.62 -19.58
C GLY A 26 -1.04 7.73 -18.96
N LEU A 27 -2.04 7.14 -19.60
CA LEU A 27 -3.39 6.98 -19.06
C LEU A 27 -3.52 5.58 -18.47
N ALA A 28 -3.85 5.49 -17.18
CA ALA A 28 -4.15 4.22 -16.55
C ALA A 28 -5.65 3.92 -16.70
N ILE A 29 -5.96 2.84 -17.43
CA ILE A 29 -7.32 2.33 -17.54
C ILE A 29 -7.49 1.25 -16.48
N ARG A 30 -8.53 1.38 -15.63
CA ARG A 30 -8.82 0.44 -14.54
C ARG A 30 -10.19 -0.20 -14.78
N ASN A 31 -10.29 -1.49 -14.44
CA ASN A 31 -11.59 -2.14 -14.32
C ASN A 31 -12.10 -1.91 -12.88
N GLU A 32 -13.23 -1.23 -12.76
CA GLU A 32 -13.78 -0.82 -11.48
C GLU A 32 -15.15 -1.49 -11.25
N THR A 33 -15.28 -2.13 -10.08
CA THR A 33 -16.56 -2.68 -9.62
C THR A 33 -17.04 -1.86 -8.41
N VAL A 34 -18.22 -1.28 -8.52
CA VAL A 34 -18.83 -0.49 -7.44
C VAL A 34 -19.74 -1.39 -6.63
N ILE A 35 -19.37 -1.64 -5.37
CA ILE A 35 -20.18 -2.37 -4.40
C ILE A 35 -21.03 -1.35 -3.64
N ARG A 36 -22.34 -1.47 -3.71
CA ARG A 36 -23.30 -0.60 -3.03
C ARG A 36 -24.14 -1.44 -2.08
N SER A 37 -24.46 -0.88 -0.93
CA SER A 37 -25.50 -1.40 -0.07
C SER A 37 -26.80 -0.60 -0.25
N GLU A 38 -27.93 -1.27 -0.19
CA GLU A 38 -29.26 -0.66 -0.14
C GLU A 38 -29.74 -0.43 1.29
N ASP A 39 -29.04 -1.03 2.27
CA ASP A 39 -29.37 -0.93 3.69
C ASP A 39 -28.82 0.34 4.32
N ASN A 40 -29.53 0.83 5.35
CA ASN A 40 -29.10 1.95 6.17
C ASN A 40 -28.46 1.44 7.45
N GLY A 41 -27.37 2.06 7.89
CA GLY A 41 -26.70 1.66 9.12
C GLY A 41 -25.36 2.35 9.33
N TYR A 42 -24.67 1.94 10.38
CA TYR A 42 -23.30 2.37 10.65
C TYR A 42 -22.32 1.57 9.82
N VAL A 43 -21.50 2.26 9.04
CA VAL A 43 -20.46 1.63 8.22
C VAL A 43 -19.20 1.43 9.06
N ASN A 44 -18.70 0.21 9.09
CA ASN A 44 -17.45 -0.14 9.75
C ASN A 44 -16.46 -0.65 8.70
N TYR A 45 -15.37 0.06 8.48
CA TYR A 45 -14.34 -0.30 7.51
C TYR A 45 -13.27 -1.21 8.14
N PHE A 46 -13.00 -2.36 7.51
CA PHE A 46 -12.00 -3.32 7.97
C PHE A 46 -10.68 -3.19 7.23
N VAL A 47 -10.74 -2.63 6.03
CA VAL A 47 -9.61 -2.45 5.14
C VAL A 47 -9.39 -0.95 4.94
N SER A 48 -8.14 -0.51 4.90
CA SER A 48 -7.80 0.88 4.60
C SER A 48 -7.94 1.17 3.10
N ALA A 49 -8.32 2.39 2.73
CA ALA A 49 -8.31 2.81 1.34
C ALA A 49 -6.91 2.66 0.73
N GLY A 50 -6.83 2.22 -0.52
CA GLY A 50 -5.57 1.94 -1.22
C GLY A 50 -4.96 0.58 -0.91
N SER A 51 -5.53 -0.20 0.01
CA SER A 51 -5.04 -1.54 0.32
C SER A 51 -5.39 -2.53 -0.77
N LYS A 52 -4.45 -3.42 -1.07
CA LYS A 52 -4.67 -4.59 -1.92
C LYS A 52 -5.38 -5.67 -1.12
N VAL A 53 -6.44 -6.23 -1.69
CA VAL A 53 -7.23 -7.31 -1.10
C VAL A 53 -7.36 -8.48 -2.09
N GLY A 54 -7.49 -9.67 -1.55
CA GLY A 54 -7.85 -10.85 -2.32
C GLY A 54 -9.37 -11.06 -2.37
N ALA A 55 -9.85 -11.92 -3.26
CA ALA A 55 -11.22 -12.34 -3.31
C ALA A 55 -11.70 -12.88 -1.96
N LYS A 56 -12.96 -12.61 -1.60
CA LYS A 56 -13.60 -12.97 -0.31
C LYS A 56 -13.03 -12.26 0.93
N THR A 57 -12.11 -11.31 0.75
CA THR A 57 -11.65 -10.46 1.87
C THR A 57 -12.80 -9.55 2.30
N GLN A 58 -13.13 -9.56 3.59
CA GLN A 58 -14.15 -8.69 4.16
C GLN A 58 -13.67 -7.24 4.14
N ILE A 59 -14.47 -6.35 3.53
CA ILE A 59 -14.09 -4.95 3.28
C ILE A 59 -14.73 -4.03 4.30
N TYR A 60 -16.03 -4.12 4.45
CA TYR A 60 -16.79 -3.31 5.40
C TYR A 60 -18.02 -4.07 5.89
N SER A 61 -18.61 -3.60 6.97
CA SER A 61 -19.93 -4.06 7.42
C SER A 61 -20.88 -2.90 7.66
N LEU A 62 -22.16 -3.20 7.59
CA LEU A 62 -23.23 -2.38 8.10
C LEU A 62 -23.80 -3.00 9.35
N SER A 63 -24.08 -2.17 10.35
CA SER A 63 -24.68 -2.59 11.61
C SER A 63 -25.64 -1.53 12.13
N ASP A 64 -26.60 -1.94 12.96
CA ASP A 64 -27.58 -1.02 13.58
C ASP A 64 -26.91 -0.07 14.57
N HIS A 65 -25.75 -0.43 15.11
CA HIS A 65 -24.98 0.37 16.04
C HIS A 65 -23.50 0.42 15.63
N LYS A 66 -22.80 1.47 16.06
CA LYS A 66 -21.38 1.64 15.77
C LYS A 66 -20.56 0.58 16.50
N LEU A 67 -19.89 -0.28 15.74
CA LEU A 67 -18.93 -1.23 16.30
C LEU A 67 -17.72 -0.49 16.84
N GLN A 68 -17.32 -0.82 18.07
CA GLN A 68 -16.11 -0.28 18.67
C GLN A 68 -14.97 -1.29 18.47
N PHE A 69 -14.06 -0.96 17.55
CA PHE A 69 -12.81 -1.70 17.46
C PHE A 69 -11.84 -1.15 18.48
N GLU A 70 -11.39 -2.02 19.38
CA GLU A 70 -10.39 -1.63 20.37
C GLU A 70 -9.07 -1.28 19.68
N SER A 71 -8.79 0.01 19.58
CA SER A 71 -7.52 0.52 19.07
C SER A 71 -6.34 0.20 20.01
N LYS A 72 -6.65 -0.20 21.24
CA LYS A 72 -5.71 -0.33 22.36
C LYS A 72 -5.79 -1.65 23.11
N SER A 73 -6.45 -2.68 22.61
CA SER A 73 -6.31 -3.97 23.27
C SER A 73 -4.85 -4.39 23.11
N GLY A 74 -4.16 -4.58 24.22
CA GLY A 74 -2.74 -4.93 24.29
C GLY A 74 -2.36 -6.27 23.66
N LYS A 75 -3.19 -6.75 22.77
CA LYS A 75 -3.03 -7.88 21.84
C LYS A 75 -2.91 -7.43 20.41
N SER A 76 -2.45 -6.18 20.15
CA SER A 76 -1.96 -5.86 18.80
C SER A 76 -0.97 -6.96 18.42
N GLN A 77 -1.35 -7.79 17.44
CA GLN A 77 -0.48 -8.88 17.02
C GLN A 77 0.84 -8.27 16.58
N LYS A 78 1.89 -8.59 17.31
CA LYS A 78 3.25 -8.17 16.96
C LYS A 78 3.58 -8.69 15.57
N LEU A 79 4.43 -7.97 14.86
CA LEU A 79 4.98 -8.48 13.60
C LEU A 79 5.60 -9.85 13.85
N THR A 80 5.28 -10.78 12.97
CA THR A 80 5.90 -12.11 12.98
C THR A 80 7.40 -11.99 12.69
N SER A 81 8.18 -13.00 13.06
CA SER A 81 9.60 -13.02 12.76
C SER A 81 9.87 -12.94 11.23
N VAL A 82 8.98 -13.51 10.42
CA VAL A 82 9.08 -13.44 8.95
C VAL A 82 8.85 -12.02 8.45
N GLU A 83 7.82 -11.32 8.94
CA GLU A 83 7.54 -9.93 8.60
C GLU A 83 8.67 -9.00 9.04
N GLN A 84 9.20 -9.20 10.25
CA GLN A 84 10.34 -8.44 10.76
C GLN A 84 11.61 -8.65 9.91
N ASN A 85 11.89 -9.90 9.54
CA ASN A 85 13.05 -10.23 8.69
C ASN A 85 12.88 -9.64 7.29
N ASN A 86 11.67 -9.66 6.74
CA ASN A 86 11.38 -9.05 5.43
C ASN A 86 11.65 -7.54 5.45
N ILE A 87 11.15 -6.83 6.48
CA ILE A 87 11.41 -5.38 6.65
C ILE A 87 12.92 -5.15 6.80
N ARG A 88 13.59 -5.93 7.65
CA ARG A 88 15.05 -5.80 7.87
C ARG A 88 15.83 -5.99 6.58
N GLN A 89 15.54 -7.05 5.83
CA GLN A 89 16.21 -7.35 4.57
C GLN A 89 16.01 -6.22 3.54
N LYS A 90 14.77 -5.73 3.37
CA LYS A 90 14.48 -4.61 2.46
C LYS A 90 15.22 -3.33 2.87
N THR A 91 15.26 -3.05 4.18
CA THR A 91 15.99 -1.89 4.70
C THR A 91 17.48 -2.03 4.49
N GLN A 92 18.04 -3.22 4.74
CA GLN A 92 19.45 -3.50 4.53
C GLN A 92 19.84 -3.35 3.05
N THR A 93 19.08 -3.97 2.14
CA THR A 93 19.30 -3.83 0.68
C THR A 93 19.24 -2.36 0.25
N PHE A 94 18.30 -1.60 0.80
CA PHE A 94 18.22 -0.16 0.55
C PHE A 94 19.48 0.57 1.03
N CYS A 95 19.93 0.32 2.27
CA CYS A 95 21.14 0.96 2.80
C CYS A 95 22.40 0.64 2.01
N GLU A 96 22.50 -0.60 1.49
CA GLU A 96 23.66 -1.06 0.71
C GLU A 96 23.70 -0.45 -0.70
N ASN A 97 22.54 -0.16 -1.29
CA ASN A 97 22.44 0.30 -2.67
C ASN A 97 22.01 1.78 -2.80
N TYR A 98 21.79 2.46 -1.69
CA TYR A 98 21.33 3.85 -1.73
C TYR A 98 22.38 4.78 -2.31
N SER A 99 21.95 5.62 -3.25
CA SER A 99 22.73 6.75 -3.73
C SER A 99 21.85 8.01 -3.76
N ASP A 100 22.47 9.17 -3.60
CA ASP A 100 21.74 10.45 -3.65
C ASP A 100 21.08 10.69 -5.01
N GLU A 101 21.55 10.03 -6.06
CA GLU A 101 20.97 10.08 -7.40
C GLU A 101 19.67 9.27 -7.53
N SER A 102 19.44 8.33 -6.60
CA SER A 102 18.29 7.41 -6.60
C SER A 102 17.30 7.72 -5.48
N PHE A 103 17.01 9.00 -5.21
CA PHE A 103 16.11 9.39 -4.12
C PHE A 103 14.71 8.74 -4.23
N GLY A 104 14.27 8.35 -5.42
CA GLY A 104 13.03 7.59 -5.64
C GLY A 104 12.94 6.29 -4.82
N ASP A 105 14.08 5.66 -4.51
CA ASP A 105 14.14 4.41 -3.74
C ASP A 105 13.68 4.57 -2.29
N VAL A 106 13.79 5.79 -1.74
CA VAL A 106 13.24 6.12 -0.41
C VAL A 106 11.73 5.93 -0.39
N TYR A 107 11.02 6.37 -1.43
CA TYR A 107 9.57 6.22 -1.54
C TYR A 107 9.17 4.76 -1.73
N THR A 108 9.97 4.00 -2.48
CA THR A 108 9.78 2.56 -2.67
C THR A 108 9.94 1.81 -1.34
N LEU A 109 10.98 2.10 -0.56
CA LEU A 109 11.16 1.53 0.78
C LEU A 109 10.00 1.89 1.70
N LYS A 110 9.61 3.17 1.75
CA LYS A 110 8.48 3.65 2.54
C LYS A 110 7.20 2.90 2.19
N SER A 111 6.88 2.78 0.89
CA SER A 111 5.70 2.08 0.40
C SER A 111 5.72 0.60 0.79
N ASN A 112 6.87 -0.07 0.68
CA ASN A 112 7.04 -1.46 1.06
C ASN A 112 6.81 -1.70 2.56
N ILE A 113 7.34 -0.83 3.41
CA ILE A 113 7.15 -0.92 4.87
C ILE A 113 5.70 -0.64 5.22
N SER A 114 5.11 0.44 4.67
CA SER A 114 3.70 0.76 4.90
C SER A 114 2.78 -0.39 4.51
N SER A 115 3.03 -1.04 3.37
CA SER A 115 2.23 -2.19 2.92
C SER A 115 2.24 -3.35 3.91
N VAL A 116 3.37 -3.66 4.55
CA VAL A 116 3.46 -4.70 5.58
C VAL A 116 2.66 -4.31 6.84
N LEU A 117 2.78 -3.05 7.27
CA LEU A 117 2.08 -2.54 8.45
C LEU A 117 0.56 -2.48 8.23
N ASP A 118 0.13 -2.02 7.04
CA ASP A 118 -1.28 -1.96 6.67
C ASP A 118 -1.89 -3.36 6.59
N GLY A 119 -1.17 -4.32 5.99
CA GLY A 119 -1.57 -5.72 5.97
C GLY A 119 -1.79 -6.28 7.38
N LYS A 120 -0.90 -5.94 8.32
CA LYS A 120 -1.03 -6.35 9.72
C LYS A 120 -2.21 -5.69 10.42
N SER A 121 -2.42 -4.40 10.19
CA SER A 121 -3.56 -3.65 10.72
C SER A 121 -4.88 -4.24 10.22
N ASN A 122 -4.97 -4.53 8.92
CA ASN A 122 -6.16 -5.15 8.32
C ASN A 122 -6.43 -6.54 8.90
N GLN A 123 -5.41 -7.36 9.08
CA GLN A 123 -5.53 -8.68 9.71
C GLN A 123 -6.08 -8.56 11.15
N ASN A 124 -5.60 -7.61 11.93
CA ASN A 124 -6.10 -7.37 13.28
C ASN A 124 -7.58 -6.98 13.30
N ARG A 125 -7.99 -6.10 12.38
CA ARG A 125 -9.41 -5.70 12.25
C ARG A 125 -10.29 -6.86 11.85
N GLN A 126 -9.84 -7.70 10.93
CA GLN A 126 -10.59 -8.89 10.52
C GLN A 126 -10.73 -9.92 11.64
N THR A 127 -9.69 -10.08 12.47
CA THR A 127 -9.77 -10.97 13.64
C THR A 127 -10.77 -10.44 14.67
N GLN A 128 -10.80 -9.12 14.90
CA GLN A 128 -11.79 -8.51 15.80
C GLN A 128 -13.21 -8.63 15.23
N LEU A 129 -13.37 -8.45 13.91
CA LEU A 129 -14.66 -8.65 13.26
C LEU A 129 -15.18 -10.08 13.43
N ALA A 130 -14.34 -11.08 13.17
CA ALA A 130 -14.72 -12.48 13.34
C ALA A 130 -15.25 -12.74 14.76
N ALA A 131 -14.55 -12.22 15.78
CA ALA A 131 -14.99 -12.33 17.17
C ALA A 131 -16.33 -11.60 17.44
N LEU A 132 -16.59 -10.47 16.79
CA LEU A 132 -17.85 -9.73 16.91
C LEU A 132 -18.99 -10.45 16.17
N THR A 133 -18.70 -11.01 15.01
CA THR A 133 -19.68 -11.77 14.22
C THR A 133 -20.11 -13.05 14.95
N ASP A 134 -19.19 -13.70 15.66
CA ASP A 134 -19.50 -14.88 16.47
C ASP A 134 -20.35 -14.53 17.71
N ALA A 135 -20.23 -13.29 18.22
CA ALA A 135 -20.93 -12.83 19.41
C ALA A 135 -22.33 -12.26 19.12
N ASP A 136 -22.53 -11.63 17.95
CA ASP A 136 -23.78 -10.96 17.57
C ASP A 136 -24.04 -11.14 16.06
N THR A 137 -24.87 -12.12 15.74
CA THR A 137 -25.23 -12.45 14.34
C THR A 137 -26.45 -11.67 13.84
N ASP A 138 -27.22 -11.02 14.71
CA ASP A 138 -28.40 -10.27 14.35
C ASP A 138 -28.06 -8.78 14.05
N GLY A 139 -28.24 -8.38 12.79
CA GLY A 139 -28.08 -6.97 12.36
C GLY A 139 -26.70 -6.61 11.81
N LEU A 140 -25.78 -7.57 11.64
CA LEU A 140 -24.47 -7.32 11.04
C LEU A 140 -24.40 -7.86 9.60
N HIS A 141 -24.40 -6.94 8.62
CA HIS A 141 -24.22 -7.28 7.21
C HIS A 141 -22.77 -7.04 6.78
N VAL A 142 -22.05 -8.10 6.42
CA VAL A 142 -20.64 -8.04 6.01
C VAL A 142 -20.51 -8.13 4.50
N PHE A 143 -19.75 -7.18 3.93
CA PHE A 143 -19.47 -7.10 2.50
C PHE A 143 -18.03 -7.51 2.22
N SER A 144 -17.86 -8.41 1.27
CA SER A 144 -16.56 -8.96 0.88
C SER A 144 -16.22 -8.59 -0.56
N ALA A 145 -14.92 -8.60 -0.89
CA ALA A 145 -14.45 -8.43 -2.25
C ALA A 145 -14.86 -9.63 -3.12
N ASP A 146 -15.40 -9.36 -4.30
CA ASP A 146 -15.74 -10.41 -5.26
C ASP A 146 -14.50 -10.93 -5.99
N SER A 147 -13.49 -10.07 -6.18
CA SER A 147 -12.25 -10.35 -6.88
C SER A 147 -11.06 -9.67 -6.21
N ASP A 148 -9.87 -10.05 -6.63
CA ASP A 148 -8.63 -9.39 -6.22
C ASP A 148 -8.58 -7.95 -6.74
N GLY A 149 -8.14 -7.02 -5.91
CA GLY A 149 -8.10 -5.63 -6.31
C GLY A 149 -7.55 -4.68 -5.26
N ILE A 150 -7.72 -3.39 -5.51
CA ILE A 150 -7.37 -2.30 -4.59
C ILE A 150 -8.68 -1.62 -4.16
N ILE A 151 -8.84 -1.44 -2.86
CA ILE A 151 -10.03 -0.83 -2.29
C ILE A 151 -9.98 0.69 -2.40
N CYS A 152 -11.05 1.27 -2.93
CA CYS A 152 -11.28 2.70 -2.95
C CYS A 152 -12.65 3.01 -2.37
N TYR A 153 -12.72 3.88 -1.37
CA TYR A 153 -14.00 4.31 -0.77
C TYR A 153 -14.55 5.59 -1.39
N TYR A 154 -13.86 6.11 -2.37
CA TYR A 154 -14.29 7.28 -3.12
C TYR A 154 -14.69 6.88 -4.55
N VAL A 155 -15.88 7.33 -4.99
CA VAL A 155 -16.37 7.13 -6.35
C VAL A 155 -16.45 8.50 -7.01
N ASP A 156 -15.68 8.69 -8.08
CA ASP A 156 -15.61 9.96 -8.82
C ASP A 156 -16.81 10.24 -9.70
N GLY A 157 -17.70 9.26 -9.83
CA GLY A 157 -18.93 9.36 -10.65
C GLY A 157 -18.72 9.10 -12.14
N PHE A 158 -17.48 8.89 -12.61
CA PHE A 158 -17.18 8.65 -14.02
C PHE A 158 -17.13 7.16 -14.41
N GLY A 159 -17.32 6.25 -13.47
CA GLY A 159 -17.24 4.80 -13.71
C GLY A 159 -18.15 4.27 -14.83
N LYS A 160 -19.26 4.97 -15.15
CA LYS A 160 -20.12 4.60 -16.27
C LYS A 160 -19.58 5.01 -17.65
N ASN A 161 -18.59 5.88 -17.72
CA ASN A 161 -18.09 6.45 -18.97
C ASN A 161 -16.88 5.67 -19.51
N TYR A 162 -16.28 4.79 -18.71
CA TYR A 162 -15.05 4.09 -19.02
C TYR A 162 -15.17 2.56 -18.93
N CYS A 163 -16.36 2.04 -18.65
CA CYS A 163 -16.65 0.60 -18.75
C CYS A 163 -16.95 0.29 -20.21
N GLY A 164 -15.95 -0.28 -20.91
CA GLY A 164 -16.09 -0.86 -22.24
C GLY A 164 -16.55 -2.30 -22.17
#